data_4183c92e32c6467c71e32856be67b0dd
#
_entry.id   4183c92e32c6467c71e32856be67b0dd
#
_cell.length_a   1.000
_cell.length_b   1.000
_cell.length_c   1.000
_cell.angle_alpha   90.00
_cell.angle_beta   90.00
_cell.angle_gamma   90.00
#
_symmetry.space_group_name_H-M   'P 1'
#
loop_
_entity.id
_entity.type
_entity.pdbx_description
1 polymer ?
#
loop_
_entity_poly.entity_id
_entity_poly.type
_entity_poly.pdbx_seq_one_letter_code
_entity_poly.pdbx_strand_id
1 'polypeptide(L)'
;MKRRDFLKVGGAGLAASTIAAPAIAQSTPEIRWRYAASWPKSLDTLYGGCEYFCKRIAEVTDNKFQIQPFAAGEIVPGLQVLDAVSNGTVEIGNTALYYYWGKNPAFTFGTSLPFGLDTRQHISWLIWGGGQDLLNDLLKEYGCYGIPTGSTGAQMGGWFRKEIKSMEDLKGLKFRVGGFAGTIIAKVGGVPQQIAGGDIYPALEKGTIDAAEWVGPYDDEKLGFVKVAKYYYYPGWWEGTGQGHNVINLDKWNSLPRHYQAAIESASRDTFTWVTGKYDFVNPPALKRLLVAGAILKPFPQEVLEGCYGAANEIYADLSKSNPHFGKLYASLSAYRNESLAWMQVAELSFDSFMMRMRTRS
;
A
#
# COMPACT_ATOMS: atom_id res chain seq x y z
N MET A 1 60.98 -51.51 -16.37
CA MET A 1 59.92 -51.52 -15.36
C MET A 1 58.81 -52.45 -15.83
N LYS A 2 58.58 -53.54 -15.10
CA LYS A 2 57.67 -54.63 -15.50
C LYS A 2 56.20 -54.22 -15.12
N ARG A 3 55.25 -54.51 -16.00
CA ARG A 3 53.81 -54.25 -15.83
C ARG A 3 53.16 -54.64 -14.49
N ARG A 4 53.86 -55.41 -13.67
CA ARG A 4 53.44 -55.89 -12.37
C ARG A 4 53.58 -54.83 -11.25
N ASP A 5 54.46 -53.87 -11.40
CA ASP A 5 54.73 -52.89 -10.34
C ASP A 5 53.73 -51.74 -10.38
N PHE A 6 53.07 -51.50 -11.58
CA PHE A 6 52.02 -50.49 -11.70
C PHE A 6 50.70 -50.88 -11.02
N LEU A 7 50.43 -52.18 -10.87
CA LEU A 7 49.19 -52.66 -10.22
C LEU A 7 49.27 -52.69 -8.71
N LYS A 8 50.48 -52.59 -8.11
CA LYS A 8 50.67 -52.55 -6.67
C LYS A 8 50.57 -51.14 -6.06
N VAL A 9 50.74 -50.08 -6.87
CA VAL A 9 50.59 -48.68 -6.44
C VAL A 9 49.17 -48.20 -6.65
N GLY A 10 48.38 -48.78 -7.57
CA GLY A 10 46.99 -48.45 -7.84
C GLY A 10 45.98 -48.99 -6.76
N GLY A 11 46.40 -49.89 -5.90
CA GLY A 11 45.51 -50.54 -4.90
C GLY A 11 45.40 -49.84 -3.54
N ALA A 12 46.28 -48.87 -3.25
CA ALA A 12 46.29 -48.17 -1.96
C ALA A 12 45.59 -46.80 -1.98
N GLY A 13 45.11 -46.36 -3.14
CA GLY A 13 44.46 -45.05 -3.33
C GLY A 13 42.94 -45.06 -3.29
N LEU A 14 42.28 -46.22 -3.17
CA LEU A 14 40.83 -46.37 -3.26
C LEU A 14 40.11 -46.69 -1.94
N ALA A 15 40.79 -46.58 -0.80
CA ALA A 15 40.21 -46.80 0.53
C ALA A 15 40.04 -45.49 1.34
N ALA A 16 40.19 -44.31 0.70
CA ALA A 16 39.62 -43.09 1.26
C ALA A 16 38.19 -42.94 0.72
N SER A 17 37.33 -43.92 1.04
CA SER A 17 35.89 -43.72 0.98
C SER A 17 35.59 -42.57 1.95
N THR A 18 35.38 -41.38 1.35
CA THR A 18 34.73 -40.28 1.99
C THR A 18 33.52 -40.82 2.76
N ILE A 19 33.63 -40.88 4.07
CA ILE A 19 32.45 -40.91 4.93
C ILE A 19 31.78 -39.57 4.61
N ALA A 20 30.88 -39.56 3.61
CA ALA A 20 29.93 -38.54 3.44
C ALA A 20 29.14 -38.52 4.74
N ALA A 21 29.53 -37.67 5.67
CA ALA A 21 28.66 -37.36 6.79
C ALA A 21 27.30 -37.10 6.17
N PRO A 22 26.21 -37.76 6.61
CA PRO A 22 24.89 -37.44 6.12
C PRO A 22 24.74 -35.93 6.34
N ALA A 23 24.58 -35.17 5.27
CA ALA A 23 24.13 -33.81 5.39
C ALA A 23 22.81 -33.94 6.15
N ILE A 24 22.82 -33.68 7.45
CA ILE A 24 21.61 -33.52 8.23
C ILE A 24 20.94 -32.31 7.54
N ALA A 25 20.05 -32.62 6.63
CA ALA A 25 19.15 -31.61 6.08
C ALA A 25 18.45 -31.00 7.30
N GLN A 26 18.89 -29.82 7.71
CA GLN A 26 18.20 -29.12 8.78
C GLN A 26 16.75 -29.07 8.34
N SER A 27 15.88 -29.80 9.04
CA SER A 27 14.46 -29.82 8.71
C SER A 27 13.97 -28.39 8.73
N THR A 28 13.53 -27.92 7.58
CA THR A 28 12.94 -26.59 7.45
C THR A 28 11.80 -26.49 8.46
N PRO A 29 11.81 -25.53 9.41
CA PRO A 29 10.82 -25.49 10.47
C PRO A 29 9.42 -25.24 9.91
N GLU A 30 8.42 -25.92 10.46
CA GLU A 30 7.02 -25.59 10.17
C GLU A 30 6.61 -24.36 10.97
N ILE A 31 6.06 -23.35 10.29
CA ILE A 31 5.64 -22.09 10.90
C ILE A 31 4.18 -21.81 10.51
N ARG A 32 3.41 -21.32 11.48
CA ARG A 32 2.03 -20.88 11.29
C ARG A 32 1.87 -19.48 11.88
N TRP A 33 1.43 -18.53 11.05
CA TRP A 33 1.18 -17.15 11.43
C TRP A 33 -0.26 -16.75 11.17
N ARG A 34 -0.72 -15.74 11.90
CA ARG A 34 -2.01 -15.05 11.69
C ARG A 34 -1.74 -13.71 11.02
N TYR A 35 -2.55 -13.39 10.03
CA TYR A 35 -2.41 -12.20 9.21
C TYR A 35 -3.66 -11.33 9.33
N ALA A 36 -3.60 -10.23 10.08
CA ALA A 36 -4.72 -9.30 10.21
C ALA A 36 -4.71 -8.29 9.06
N ALA A 37 -5.85 -8.08 8.40
CA ALA A 37 -6.02 -7.10 7.35
C ALA A 37 -6.85 -5.89 7.81
N SER A 38 -6.50 -4.70 7.30
CA SER A 38 -7.31 -3.48 7.49
C SER A 38 -8.57 -3.44 6.62
N TRP A 39 -8.79 -4.45 5.79
CA TRP A 39 -9.77 -4.47 4.70
C TRP A 39 -10.95 -5.39 5.01
N PRO A 40 -12.18 -4.97 4.63
CA PRO A 40 -13.33 -5.86 4.70
C PRO A 40 -13.21 -6.99 3.65
N LYS A 41 -13.75 -8.15 3.97
CA LYS A 41 -13.68 -9.36 3.13
C LYS A 41 -14.33 -9.20 1.75
N SER A 42 -15.26 -8.25 1.61
CA SER A 42 -15.93 -7.95 0.33
C SER A 42 -14.99 -7.36 -0.73
N LEU A 43 -13.85 -6.80 -0.33
CA LEU A 43 -12.87 -6.19 -1.24
C LEU A 43 -11.86 -7.23 -1.72
N ASP A 44 -12.20 -7.94 -2.79
CA ASP A 44 -11.34 -8.95 -3.41
C ASP A 44 -10.12 -8.39 -4.15
N THR A 45 -9.93 -7.08 -4.10
CA THR A 45 -8.73 -6.33 -4.44
C THR A 45 -7.77 -6.32 -3.26
N LEU A 46 -8.05 -5.54 -2.22
CA LEU A 46 -7.21 -5.37 -1.05
C LEU A 46 -7.14 -6.64 -0.18
N TYR A 47 -8.31 -7.19 0.22
CA TYR A 47 -8.34 -8.42 1.00
C TYR A 47 -7.91 -9.63 0.15
N GLY A 48 -8.34 -9.68 -1.12
CA GLY A 48 -7.88 -10.69 -2.07
C GLY A 48 -6.36 -10.69 -2.27
N GLY A 49 -5.71 -9.53 -2.18
CA GLY A 49 -4.24 -9.42 -2.13
C GLY A 49 -3.63 -10.10 -0.91
N CYS A 50 -4.29 -10.00 0.26
CA CYS A 50 -3.87 -10.70 1.45
C CYS A 50 -3.97 -12.23 1.30
N GLU A 51 -5.09 -12.71 0.72
CA GLU A 51 -5.29 -14.14 0.43
C GLU A 51 -4.26 -14.64 -0.59
N TYR A 52 -3.99 -13.86 -1.64
CA TYR A 52 -2.98 -14.18 -2.64
C TYR A 52 -1.57 -14.28 -2.02
N PHE A 53 -1.18 -13.31 -1.19
CA PHE A 53 0.10 -13.34 -0.47
C PHE A 53 0.24 -14.61 0.37
N CYS A 54 -0.76 -14.94 1.18
CA CYS A 54 -0.75 -16.11 2.04
C CYS A 54 -0.61 -17.41 1.23
N LYS A 55 -1.34 -17.50 0.10
CA LYS A 55 -1.25 -18.62 -0.83
C LYS A 55 0.16 -18.75 -1.42
N ARG A 56 0.77 -17.62 -1.87
CA ARG A 56 2.13 -17.63 -2.43
C ARG A 56 3.17 -18.09 -1.41
N ILE A 57 3.07 -17.65 -0.16
CA ILE A 57 3.97 -18.14 0.92
C ILE A 57 3.86 -19.66 1.07
N ALA A 58 2.66 -20.20 1.16
CA ALA A 58 2.46 -21.65 1.27
C ALA A 58 3.07 -22.41 0.07
N GLU A 59 2.83 -21.93 -1.16
CA GLU A 59 3.36 -22.53 -2.39
C GLU A 59 4.88 -22.54 -2.45
N VAL A 60 5.55 -21.43 -2.16
CA VAL A 60 7.02 -21.33 -2.29
C VAL A 60 7.77 -21.95 -1.12
N THR A 61 7.07 -22.41 -0.10
CA THR A 61 7.65 -23.06 1.09
C THR A 61 7.16 -24.50 1.28
N ASP A 62 6.60 -25.14 0.25
CA ASP A 62 6.04 -26.49 0.31
C ASP A 62 5.08 -26.69 1.50
N ASN A 63 4.25 -25.69 1.78
CA ASN A 63 3.32 -25.61 2.92
C ASN A 63 3.97 -25.66 4.31
N LYS A 64 5.28 -25.52 4.42
CA LYS A 64 5.96 -25.48 5.71
C LYS A 64 5.82 -24.15 6.42
N PHE A 65 5.61 -23.06 5.68
CA PHE A 65 5.23 -21.77 6.24
C PHE A 65 3.80 -21.43 5.77
N GLN A 66 2.87 -21.44 6.70
CA GLN A 66 1.47 -21.16 6.44
C GLN A 66 1.06 -19.88 7.19
N ILE A 67 0.39 -18.98 6.47
CA ILE A 67 -0.13 -17.73 7.01
C ILE A 67 -1.64 -17.71 6.74
N GLN A 68 -2.44 -17.50 7.80
CA GLN A 68 -3.89 -17.45 7.71
C GLN A 68 -4.38 -16.01 7.71
N PRO A 69 -5.06 -15.52 6.65
CA PRO A 69 -5.60 -14.17 6.59
C PRO A 69 -6.92 -14.05 7.37
N PHE A 70 -7.09 -12.91 8.03
CA PHE A 70 -8.30 -12.50 8.74
C PHE A 70 -8.67 -11.08 8.29
N ALA A 71 -9.94 -10.87 7.95
CA ALA A 71 -10.44 -9.58 7.53
C ALA A 71 -10.57 -8.59 8.71
N ALA A 72 -10.75 -7.31 8.39
CA ALA A 72 -11.00 -6.28 9.39
C ALA A 72 -12.16 -6.65 10.31
N GLY A 73 -11.92 -6.61 11.63
CA GLY A 73 -12.89 -6.95 12.65
C GLY A 73 -12.93 -8.43 13.07
N GLU A 74 -12.26 -9.35 12.36
CA GLU A 74 -12.23 -10.77 12.76
C GLU A 74 -11.28 -11.01 13.96
N ILE A 75 -10.13 -10.32 14.01
CA ILE A 75 -9.23 -10.35 15.16
C ILE A 75 -9.18 -8.98 15.83
N VAL A 76 -8.94 -7.93 15.04
CA VAL A 76 -8.86 -6.54 15.49
C VAL A 76 -9.56 -5.62 14.50
N PRO A 77 -10.06 -4.43 14.94
CA PRO A 77 -10.57 -3.41 14.04
C PRO A 77 -9.52 -3.02 12.98
N GLY A 78 -9.96 -2.71 11.75
CA GLY A 78 -9.07 -2.46 10.62
C GLY A 78 -8.05 -1.32 10.82
N LEU A 79 -8.36 -0.34 11.66
CA LEU A 79 -7.44 0.77 12.00
C LEU A 79 -6.48 0.44 13.16
N GLN A 80 -6.50 -0.79 13.70
CA GLN A 80 -5.65 -1.23 14.81
C GLN A 80 -4.64 -2.33 14.42
N VAL A 81 -4.48 -2.60 13.12
CA VAL A 81 -3.61 -3.68 12.63
C VAL A 81 -2.16 -3.46 13.05
N LEU A 82 -1.62 -2.23 12.94
CA LEU A 82 -0.25 -1.93 13.36
C LEU A 82 -0.06 -2.21 14.87
N ASP A 83 -1.03 -1.81 15.70
CA ASP A 83 -0.97 -2.04 17.15
C ASP A 83 -0.98 -3.54 17.47
N ALA A 84 -1.81 -4.31 16.77
CA ALA A 84 -1.91 -5.76 16.95
C ALA A 84 -0.62 -6.49 16.56
N VAL A 85 0.07 -6.02 15.52
CA VAL A 85 1.39 -6.54 15.11
C VAL A 85 2.46 -6.11 16.11
N SER A 86 2.49 -4.83 16.48
CA SER A 86 3.47 -4.26 17.41
C SER A 86 3.48 -4.99 18.76
N ASN A 87 2.30 -5.27 19.31
CA ASN A 87 2.17 -5.97 20.61
C ASN A 87 2.17 -7.51 20.51
N GLY A 88 2.32 -8.07 19.31
CA GLY A 88 2.38 -9.53 19.09
C GLY A 88 1.03 -10.25 19.14
N THR A 89 -0.11 -9.55 19.12
CA THR A 89 -1.45 -10.17 19.00
C THR A 89 -1.55 -11.00 17.72
N VAL A 90 -0.94 -10.51 16.62
CA VAL A 90 -0.72 -11.25 15.38
C VAL A 90 0.73 -11.09 14.93
N GLU A 91 1.21 -12.03 14.15
CA GLU A 91 2.60 -12.06 13.69
C GLU A 91 2.87 -11.09 12.54
N ILE A 92 1.86 -10.87 11.71
CA ILE A 92 1.91 -10.04 10.50
C ILE A 92 0.54 -9.40 10.26
N GLY A 93 0.50 -8.27 9.55
CA GLY A 93 -0.74 -7.65 9.08
C GLY A 93 -0.56 -6.87 7.80
N ASN A 94 -1.66 -6.54 7.10
CA ASN A 94 -1.67 -5.68 5.93
C ASN A 94 -2.52 -4.44 6.19
N THR A 95 -1.93 -3.29 5.93
CA THR A 95 -2.56 -2.00 6.23
C THR A 95 -2.02 -0.88 5.35
N ALA A 96 -2.69 0.27 5.37
CA ALA A 96 -2.19 1.53 4.88
C ALA A 96 -1.50 2.27 6.03
N LEU A 97 -0.20 2.53 5.91
CA LEU A 97 0.58 3.12 7.02
C LEU A 97 0.07 4.51 7.43
N TYR A 98 -0.51 5.28 6.53
CA TYR A 98 -1.05 6.60 6.85
C TYR A 98 -2.20 6.55 7.88
N TYR A 99 -2.86 5.42 8.10
CA TYR A 99 -3.86 5.29 9.17
C TYR A 99 -3.30 5.61 10.56
N TYR A 100 -1.98 5.51 10.71
CA TYR A 100 -1.27 5.73 11.98
C TYR A 100 -0.56 7.08 12.05
N TRP A 101 -0.93 8.04 11.16
CA TRP A 101 -0.37 9.39 11.15
C TRP A 101 -0.51 10.10 12.51
N GLY A 102 -1.55 9.79 13.27
CA GLY A 102 -1.76 10.30 14.64
C GLY A 102 -0.71 9.81 15.66
N LYS A 103 -0.04 8.68 15.39
CA LYS A 103 1.09 8.21 16.19
C LYS A 103 2.39 8.90 15.76
N ASN A 104 2.61 8.97 14.46
CA ASN A 104 3.70 9.71 13.84
C ASN A 104 3.29 10.12 12.40
N PRO A 105 3.30 11.42 12.07
CA PRO A 105 2.92 11.88 10.73
C PRO A 105 3.81 11.31 9.61
N ALA A 106 5.01 10.84 9.92
CA ALA A 106 5.91 10.21 8.96
C ALA A 106 5.39 8.86 8.40
N PHE A 107 4.41 8.22 9.04
CA PHE A 107 3.77 7.03 8.46
C PHE A 107 3.06 7.29 7.13
N THR A 108 2.72 8.55 6.83
CA THR A 108 2.09 8.90 5.55
C THR A 108 2.93 8.49 4.34
N PHE A 109 4.26 8.56 4.45
CA PHE A 109 5.18 8.21 3.36
C PHE A 109 5.12 6.75 2.92
N GLY A 110 4.65 5.87 3.78
CA GLY A 110 4.48 4.45 3.44
C GLY A 110 3.24 4.16 2.60
N THR A 111 2.27 5.08 2.55
CA THR A 111 1.06 4.87 1.75
C THR A 111 0.94 5.90 0.64
N SER A 112 0.80 7.15 0.98
CA SER A 112 0.74 8.27 0.04
C SER A 112 0.98 9.59 0.76
N LEU A 113 1.74 10.46 0.16
CA LEU A 113 1.79 11.87 0.54
C LEU A 113 0.85 12.64 -0.41
N PRO A 114 -0.11 13.44 0.08
CA PRO A 114 -0.92 14.28 -0.78
C PRO A 114 -0.07 15.12 -1.74
N PHE A 115 -0.48 15.20 -3.01
CA PHE A 115 0.32 15.81 -4.10
C PHE A 115 1.75 15.24 -4.25
N GLY A 116 1.95 14.00 -3.82
CA GLY A 116 3.24 13.32 -3.80
C GLY A 116 3.58 12.62 -5.11
N LEU A 117 3.82 11.32 -5.03
CA LEU A 117 4.22 10.46 -6.13
C LEU A 117 3.04 9.63 -6.65
N ASP A 118 3.07 9.28 -7.94
CA ASP A 118 2.23 8.22 -8.48
C ASP A 118 2.76 6.82 -8.08
N THR A 119 2.02 5.77 -8.44
CA THR A 119 2.36 4.39 -8.09
C THR A 119 3.76 3.98 -8.57
N ARG A 120 4.11 4.30 -9.79
CA ARG A 120 5.38 3.90 -10.38
C ARG A 120 6.55 4.67 -9.78
N GLN A 121 6.35 5.96 -9.54
CA GLN A 121 7.33 6.79 -8.84
C GLN A 121 7.51 6.34 -7.38
N HIS A 122 6.41 6.03 -6.69
CA HIS A 122 6.44 5.69 -5.27
C HIS A 122 7.16 4.36 -5.02
N ILE A 123 6.83 3.30 -5.76
CA ILE A 123 7.54 2.01 -5.60
C ILE A 123 9.02 2.13 -6.02
N SER A 124 9.33 2.95 -7.02
CA SER A 124 10.70 3.21 -7.44
C SER A 124 11.50 3.93 -6.35
N TRP A 125 10.90 4.95 -5.71
CA TRP A 125 11.50 5.64 -4.55
C TRP A 125 11.68 4.71 -3.35
N LEU A 126 10.68 3.87 -3.04
CA LEU A 126 10.80 2.91 -1.94
C LEU A 126 11.96 1.93 -2.15
N ILE A 127 12.10 1.35 -3.35
CA ILE A 127 13.06 0.27 -3.61
C ILE A 127 14.47 0.82 -3.91
N TRP A 128 14.56 1.91 -4.69
CA TRP A 128 15.84 2.43 -5.20
C TRP A 128 16.24 3.78 -4.61
N GLY A 129 15.27 4.55 -4.13
CA GLY A 129 15.50 5.87 -3.53
C GLY A 129 15.75 5.85 -2.02
N GLY A 130 15.85 4.67 -1.39
CA GLY A 130 16.07 4.51 0.05
C GLY A 130 14.82 4.76 0.92
N GLY A 131 13.66 4.98 0.31
CA GLY A 131 12.41 5.27 1.03
C GLY A 131 12.00 4.14 1.99
N GLN A 132 12.15 2.88 1.57
CA GLN A 132 11.80 1.73 2.41
C GLN A 132 12.71 1.58 3.63
N ASP A 133 13.99 1.87 3.51
CA ASP A 133 14.93 1.84 4.64
C ASP A 133 14.58 2.90 5.69
N LEU A 134 14.29 4.13 5.24
CA LEU A 134 13.84 5.22 6.11
C LEU A 134 12.51 4.91 6.82
N LEU A 135 11.57 4.25 6.12
CA LEU A 135 10.33 3.78 6.72
C LEU A 135 10.55 2.65 7.72
N ASN A 136 11.46 1.73 7.44
CA ASN A 136 11.79 0.67 8.37
C ASN A 136 12.53 1.18 9.61
N ASP A 137 13.31 2.25 9.51
CA ASP A 137 13.88 2.91 10.69
C ASP A 137 12.78 3.47 11.60
N LEU A 138 11.73 4.06 11.03
CA LEU A 138 10.55 4.47 11.80
C LEU A 138 9.78 3.26 12.37
N LEU A 139 9.50 2.24 11.55
CA LEU A 139 8.71 1.08 11.96
C LEU A 139 9.38 0.28 13.09
N LYS A 140 10.72 0.24 13.14
CA LYS A 140 11.49 -0.41 14.22
C LYS A 140 11.19 0.21 15.60
N GLU A 141 10.94 1.52 15.68
CA GLU A 141 10.55 2.18 16.93
C GLU A 141 9.19 1.69 17.46
N TYR A 142 8.38 1.12 16.56
CA TYR A 142 7.09 0.50 16.88
C TYR A 142 7.16 -1.03 16.93
N GLY A 143 8.36 -1.61 16.97
CA GLY A 143 8.55 -3.06 17.03
C GLY A 143 8.11 -3.78 15.76
N CYS A 144 8.15 -3.11 14.60
CA CYS A 144 7.68 -3.65 13.33
C CYS A 144 8.74 -3.57 12.22
N TYR A 145 8.58 -4.43 11.20
CA TYR A 145 9.27 -4.40 9.93
C TYR A 145 8.25 -4.32 8.79
N GLY A 146 8.46 -3.45 7.81
CA GLY A 146 7.50 -3.22 6.72
C GLY A 146 8.03 -3.64 5.35
N ILE A 147 7.13 -4.16 4.50
CA ILE A 147 7.40 -4.50 3.10
C ILE A 147 6.20 -4.05 2.25
N PRO A 148 6.41 -3.30 1.15
CA PRO A 148 5.32 -2.90 0.25
C PRO A 148 4.70 -4.11 -0.46
N THR A 149 3.37 -4.13 -0.60
CA THR A 149 2.62 -5.31 -1.11
C THR A 149 1.66 -5.03 -2.25
N GLY A 150 1.43 -3.80 -2.62
CA GLY A 150 0.52 -3.46 -3.69
C GLY A 150 0.11 -2.01 -3.66
N SER A 151 -0.38 -1.52 -4.78
CA SER A 151 -0.91 -0.17 -4.90
C SER A 151 -2.28 -0.18 -5.55
N THR A 152 -3.13 0.74 -5.12
CA THR A 152 -4.44 0.98 -5.71
C THR A 152 -4.38 1.70 -7.05
N GLY A 153 -3.21 2.19 -7.45
CA GLY A 153 -3.10 3.21 -8.48
C GLY A 153 -3.46 4.60 -7.94
N ALA A 154 -3.50 5.59 -8.81
CA ALA A 154 -4.06 6.90 -8.47
C ALA A 154 -5.54 6.77 -8.13
N GLN A 155 -5.93 7.31 -6.99
CA GLN A 155 -7.29 7.19 -6.50
C GLN A 155 -8.23 8.27 -7.04
N MET A 156 -9.53 8.05 -6.83
CA MET A 156 -10.55 9.06 -7.09
C MET A 156 -10.66 10.06 -5.94
N GLY A 157 -11.19 11.24 -6.25
CA GLY A 157 -11.45 12.29 -5.28
C GLY A 157 -12.69 12.07 -4.40
N GLY A 158 -13.30 10.89 -4.49
CA GLY A 158 -14.38 10.44 -3.61
C GLY A 158 -15.77 10.93 -3.99
N TRP A 159 -16.70 10.59 -3.11
CA TRP A 159 -18.14 10.75 -3.26
C TRP A 159 -18.67 11.85 -2.37
N PHE A 160 -19.46 12.74 -2.97
CA PHE A 160 -20.02 13.91 -2.29
C PHE A 160 -21.54 13.94 -2.48
N ARG A 161 -22.26 14.26 -1.41
CA ARG A 161 -23.72 14.42 -1.45
C ARG A 161 -24.12 15.75 -2.11
N LYS A 162 -23.24 16.76 -2.04
CA LYS A 162 -23.39 18.07 -2.66
C LYS A 162 -22.25 18.34 -3.63
N GLU A 163 -22.49 19.18 -4.63
CA GLU A 163 -21.47 19.62 -5.56
C GLU A 163 -20.48 20.56 -4.87
N ILE A 164 -19.19 20.38 -5.14
CA ILE A 164 -18.10 21.26 -4.69
C ILE A 164 -17.73 22.18 -5.85
N LYS A 165 -17.91 23.46 -5.68
CA LYS A 165 -17.69 24.49 -6.70
C LYS A 165 -16.55 25.44 -6.35
N SER A 166 -16.21 25.56 -5.06
CA SER A 166 -15.21 26.49 -4.54
C SER A 166 -14.61 25.99 -3.24
N MET A 167 -13.59 26.68 -2.73
CA MET A 167 -13.03 26.44 -1.39
C MET A 167 -14.05 26.63 -0.26
N GLU A 168 -15.04 27.49 -0.45
CA GLU A 168 -16.09 27.74 0.54
C GLU A 168 -16.94 26.49 0.80
N ASP A 169 -17.15 25.65 -0.21
CA ASP A 169 -17.93 24.40 -0.08
C ASP A 169 -17.23 23.34 0.76
N LEU A 170 -15.93 23.51 1.04
CA LEU A 170 -15.19 22.63 1.96
C LEU A 170 -15.39 23.01 3.43
N LYS A 171 -15.82 24.24 3.74
CA LYS A 171 -15.97 24.69 5.12
C LYS A 171 -17.11 23.94 5.81
N GLY A 172 -16.81 23.36 6.95
CA GLY A 172 -17.75 22.56 7.74
C GLY A 172 -18.13 21.21 7.10
N LEU A 173 -17.59 20.86 5.93
CA LEU A 173 -17.85 19.59 5.26
C LEU A 173 -17.35 18.43 6.13
N LYS A 174 -18.24 17.55 6.56
CA LYS A 174 -17.90 16.34 7.28
C LYS A 174 -17.42 15.30 6.29
N PHE A 175 -16.12 15.16 6.18
CA PHE A 175 -15.51 14.36 5.13
C PHE A 175 -14.74 13.17 5.72
N ARG A 176 -15.16 11.96 5.34
CA ARG A 176 -14.33 10.79 5.60
C ARG A 176 -13.17 10.79 4.60
N VAL A 177 -11.99 10.95 5.13
CA VAL A 177 -10.75 10.91 4.34
C VAL A 177 -9.68 10.15 5.14
N GLY A 178 -8.94 9.29 4.45
CA GLY A 178 -7.88 8.48 5.08
C GLY A 178 -6.63 9.30 5.41
N GLY A 179 -6.04 8.96 6.55
CA GLY A 179 -4.70 9.38 6.93
C GLY A 179 -4.45 10.88 6.95
N PHE A 180 -3.32 11.27 6.40
CA PHE A 180 -2.77 12.63 6.47
C PHE A 180 -3.61 13.70 5.75
N ALA A 181 -4.33 13.32 4.68
CA ALA A 181 -5.17 14.26 3.94
C ALA A 181 -6.21 14.94 4.83
N GLY A 182 -6.65 14.29 5.91
CA GLY A 182 -7.53 14.88 6.92
C GLY A 182 -6.96 16.16 7.54
N THR A 183 -5.66 16.24 7.76
CA THR A 183 -5.01 17.44 8.30
C THR A 183 -5.12 18.61 7.32
N ILE A 184 -4.99 18.36 6.02
CA ILE A 184 -5.15 19.38 4.98
C ILE A 184 -6.61 19.85 4.92
N ILE A 185 -7.57 18.92 4.93
CA ILE A 185 -9.00 19.23 4.95
C ILE A 185 -9.36 20.05 6.19
N ALA A 186 -8.82 19.73 7.37
CA ALA A 186 -9.04 20.54 8.57
C ALA A 186 -8.48 21.97 8.42
N LYS A 187 -7.28 22.12 7.84
CA LYS A 187 -6.65 23.42 7.62
C LYS A 187 -7.45 24.32 6.69
N VAL A 188 -8.16 23.76 5.72
CA VAL A 188 -9.03 24.50 4.81
C VAL A 188 -10.47 24.66 5.32
N GLY A 189 -10.74 24.27 6.57
CA GLY A 189 -12.01 24.49 7.26
C GLY A 189 -13.00 23.34 7.21
N GLY A 190 -12.64 22.19 6.65
CA GLY A 190 -13.45 20.98 6.69
C GLY A 190 -13.37 20.24 8.02
N VAL A 191 -14.20 19.22 8.19
CA VAL A 191 -14.28 18.36 9.39
C VAL A 191 -13.94 16.92 9.00
N PRO A 192 -12.64 16.56 8.98
CA PRO A 192 -12.22 15.23 8.58
C PRO A 192 -12.58 14.18 9.63
N GLN A 193 -12.88 12.99 9.16
CA GLN A 193 -13.12 11.80 9.99
C GLN A 193 -12.39 10.59 9.38
N GLN A 194 -11.65 9.85 10.21
CA GLN A 194 -11.05 8.60 9.77
C GLN A 194 -11.95 7.43 10.20
N ILE A 195 -12.61 6.81 9.22
CA ILE A 195 -13.57 5.72 9.43
C ILE A 195 -13.08 4.52 8.59
N ALA A 196 -13.14 3.31 9.16
CA ALA A 196 -12.80 2.08 8.45
C ALA A 196 -13.73 1.84 7.26
N GLY A 197 -13.22 1.17 6.20
CA GLY A 197 -13.94 1.02 4.93
C GLY A 197 -15.34 0.45 5.04
N GLY A 198 -15.54 -0.56 5.90
CA GLY A 198 -16.86 -1.18 6.11
C GLY A 198 -17.91 -0.27 6.78
N ASP A 199 -17.47 0.81 7.44
CA ASP A 199 -18.33 1.72 8.21
C ASP A 199 -18.70 2.99 7.42
N ILE A 200 -18.10 3.19 6.22
CA ILE A 200 -18.31 4.41 5.43
C ILE A 200 -19.73 4.49 4.87
N TYR A 201 -20.25 3.41 4.28
CA TYR A 201 -21.60 3.41 3.72
C TYR A 201 -22.67 3.75 4.77
N PRO A 202 -22.71 3.11 5.93
CA PRO A 202 -23.65 3.49 7.00
C PRO A 202 -23.51 4.94 7.45
N ALA A 203 -22.30 5.50 7.48
CA ALA A 203 -22.05 6.89 7.85
C ALA A 203 -22.60 7.89 6.82
N LEU A 204 -22.41 7.62 5.52
CA LEU A 204 -23.01 8.39 4.44
C LEU A 204 -24.53 8.28 4.43
N GLU A 205 -25.07 7.06 4.56
CA GLU A 205 -26.50 6.80 4.55
C GLU A 205 -27.23 7.55 5.67
N LYS A 206 -26.69 7.52 6.89
CA LYS A 206 -27.24 8.23 8.05
C LYS A 206 -26.99 9.75 8.02
N GLY A 207 -26.15 10.26 7.10
CA GLY A 207 -25.77 11.66 7.03
C GLY A 207 -24.87 12.14 8.16
N THR A 208 -24.17 11.22 8.85
CA THR A 208 -23.15 11.58 9.85
C THR A 208 -21.90 12.15 9.18
N ILE A 209 -21.69 11.83 7.90
CA ILE A 209 -20.70 12.44 7.02
C ILE A 209 -21.38 12.91 5.72
N ASP A 210 -20.82 13.93 5.08
CA ASP A 210 -21.34 14.57 3.85
C ASP A 210 -20.61 14.04 2.60
N ALA A 211 -19.38 13.55 2.79
CA ALA A 211 -18.53 13.06 1.72
C ALA A 211 -17.61 11.96 2.23
N ALA A 212 -17.16 11.10 1.31
CA ALA A 212 -16.17 10.07 1.60
C ALA A 212 -15.32 9.77 0.37
N GLU A 213 -14.01 9.57 0.58
CA GLU A 213 -13.15 8.89 -0.36
C GLU A 213 -12.90 7.46 0.11
N TRP A 214 -12.52 6.58 -0.81
CA TRP A 214 -12.04 5.24 -0.48
C TRP A 214 -10.87 4.87 -1.39
N VAL A 215 -11.13 4.37 -2.58
CA VAL A 215 -10.08 4.00 -3.55
C VAL A 215 -10.45 4.51 -4.94
N GLY A 216 -11.39 3.85 -5.58
CA GLY A 216 -11.72 4.07 -6.97
C GLY A 216 -12.90 3.21 -7.42
N PRO A 217 -13.22 3.24 -8.72
CA PRO A 217 -14.50 2.78 -9.22
C PRO A 217 -14.92 1.38 -8.76
N TYR A 218 -14.01 0.43 -8.77
CA TYR A 218 -14.37 -0.96 -8.49
C TYR A 218 -14.69 -1.21 -7.00
N ASP A 219 -13.86 -0.75 -6.11
CA ASP A 219 -14.09 -0.89 -4.69
C ASP A 219 -15.26 -0.02 -4.23
N ASP A 220 -15.38 1.20 -4.74
CA ASP A 220 -16.45 2.15 -4.43
C ASP A 220 -17.82 1.60 -4.88
N GLU A 221 -17.87 0.91 -6.05
CA GLU A 221 -19.05 0.20 -6.50
C GLU A 221 -19.45 -0.92 -5.52
N LYS A 222 -18.49 -1.73 -5.08
CA LYS A 222 -18.72 -2.79 -4.10
C LYS A 222 -19.20 -2.30 -2.75
N LEU A 223 -18.68 -1.15 -2.32
CA LEU A 223 -19.12 -0.48 -1.09
C LEU A 223 -20.44 0.28 -1.26
N GLY A 224 -20.94 0.44 -2.49
CA GLY A 224 -22.29 0.93 -2.77
C GLY A 224 -22.45 2.44 -2.69
N PHE A 225 -21.38 3.23 -2.73
CA PHE A 225 -21.41 4.67 -2.48
C PHE A 225 -22.31 5.47 -3.43
N VAL A 226 -22.46 5.04 -4.67
CA VAL A 226 -23.36 5.67 -5.66
C VAL A 226 -24.81 5.77 -5.20
N LYS A 227 -25.25 4.88 -4.27
CA LYS A 227 -26.61 4.87 -3.74
C LYS A 227 -26.88 6.01 -2.75
N VAL A 228 -25.83 6.52 -2.10
CA VAL A 228 -25.92 7.47 -0.97
C VAL A 228 -25.25 8.82 -1.25
N ALA A 229 -24.42 8.90 -2.31
CA ALA A 229 -23.80 10.14 -2.80
C ALA A 229 -23.71 10.08 -4.33
N LYS A 230 -23.90 11.25 -5.01
CA LYS A 230 -24.02 11.30 -6.47
C LYS A 230 -22.80 11.87 -7.17
N TYR A 231 -22.12 12.82 -6.56
CA TYR A 231 -21.01 13.51 -7.20
C TYR A 231 -19.72 12.75 -6.95
N TYR A 232 -19.09 12.30 -8.04
CA TYR A 232 -17.86 11.51 -7.99
C TYR A 232 -16.71 12.32 -8.56
N TYR A 233 -15.80 12.75 -7.67
CA TYR A 233 -14.76 13.71 -8.02
C TYR A 233 -13.45 13.05 -8.43
N TYR A 234 -12.65 13.74 -9.23
CA TYR A 234 -11.27 13.41 -9.60
C TYR A 234 -10.43 14.68 -9.80
N PRO A 235 -9.08 14.58 -9.77
CA PRO A 235 -8.29 13.46 -9.25
C PRO A 235 -8.36 13.40 -7.73
N GLY A 236 -8.04 12.22 -7.16
CA GLY A 236 -7.76 12.08 -5.73
C GLY A 236 -6.39 12.65 -5.41
N TRP A 237 -6.30 13.96 -5.22
CA TRP A 237 -5.05 14.68 -5.00
C TRP A 237 -4.30 14.25 -3.72
N TRP A 238 -4.99 13.60 -2.82
CA TRP A 238 -4.41 13.01 -1.60
C TRP A 238 -3.69 11.69 -1.84
N GLU A 239 -4.00 10.98 -2.92
CA GLU A 239 -3.45 9.65 -3.20
C GLU A 239 -3.18 9.45 -4.70
N GLY A 240 -2.03 9.94 -5.17
CA GLY A 240 -1.46 9.54 -6.47
C GLY A 240 -1.09 8.06 -6.51
N THR A 241 -1.04 7.43 -5.34
CA THR A 241 -0.88 5.99 -5.09
C THR A 241 -1.49 5.66 -3.74
N GLY A 242 -2.08 4.49 -3.56
CA GLY A 242 -2.46 3.93 -2.26
C GLY A 242 -1.62 2.69 -1.98
N GLN A 243 -0.39 2.90 -1.48
CA GLN A 243 0.54 1.81 -1.22
C GLN A 243 0.18 1.04 0.04
N GLY A 244 -0.12 -0.25 -0.09
CA GLY A 244 -0.28 -1.17 1.03
C GLY A 244 1.06 -1.72 1.53
N HIS A 245 1.14 -1.99 2.83
CA HIS A 245 2.30 -2.62 3.45
C HIS A 245 1.92 -3.86 4.24
N ASN A 246 2.72 -4.90 4.09
CA ASN A 246 2.84 -5.93 5.11
C ASN A 246 3.67 -5.36 6.24
N VAL A 247 3.10 -5.33 7.45
CA VAL A 247 3.80 -5.02 8.68
C VAL A 247 3.99 -6.31 9.48
N ILE A 248 5.20 -6.58 9.93
CA ILE A 248 5.58 -7.83 10.57
C ILE A 248 6.15 -7.49 11.94
N ASN A 249 5.75 -8.22 12.99
CA ASN A 249 6.36 -8.07 14.30
C ASN A 249 7.88 -8.28 14.19
N LEU A 250 8.67 -7.34 14.70
CA LEU A 250 10.12 -7.29 14.48
C LEU A 250 10.83 -8.50 15.04
N ASP A 251 10.43 -9.01 16.22
CA ASP A 251 11.02 -10.20 16.81
C ASP A 251 10.69 -11.43 15.98
N LYS A 252 9.46 -11.52 15.47
CA LYS A 252 9.05 -12.61 14.57
C LYS A 252 9.84 -12.55 13.26
N TRP A 253 10.02 -11.37 12.68
CA TRP A 253 10.85 -11.20 11.48
C TRP A 253 12.29 -11.64 11.72
N ASN A 254 12.90 -11.19 12.80
CA ASN A 254 14.29 -11.51 13.14
C ASN A 254 14.50 -12.99 13.48
N SER A 255 13.48 -13.69 13.98
CA SER A 255 13.53 -15.11 14.29
C SER A 255 13.37 -16.03 13.07
N LEU A 256 12.93 -15.50 11.92
CA LEU A 256 12.75 -16.29 10.71
C LEU A 256 14.09 -16.73 10.12
N PRO A 257 14.18 -17.99 9.66
CA PRO A 257 15.26 -18.40 8.77
C PRO A 257 15.32 -17.53 7.52
N ARG A 258 16.53 -17.23 7.01
CA ARG A 258 16.71 -16.32 5.87
C ARG A 258 15.90 -16.70 4.63
N HIS A 259 15.73 -17.99 4.36
CA HIS A 259 14.91 -18.44 3.22
C HIS A 259 13.42 -18.10 3.38
N TYR A 260 12.87 -18.05 4.61
CA TYR A 260 11.51 -17.62 4.85
C TYR A 260 11.36 -16.09 4.77
N GLN A 261 12.37 -15.34 5.22
CA GLN A 261 12.40 -13.89 4.96
C GLN A 261 12.37 -13.61 3.46
N ALA A 262 13.21 -14.31 2.68
CA ALA A 262 13.24 -14.19 1.21
C ALA A 262 11.91 -14.61 0.56
N ALA A 263 11.22 -15.63 1.09
CA ALA A 263 9.90 -16.02 0.62
C ALA A 263 8.87 -14.92 0.85
N ILE A 264 8.86 -14.26 2.02
CA ILE A 264 7.99 -13.11 2.30
C ILE A 264 8.31 -11.94 1.37
N GLU A 265 9.59 -11.59 1.19
CA GLU A 265 10.01 -10.52 0.28
C GLU A 265 9.53 -10.80 -1.16
N SER A 266 9.69 -12.04 -1.64
CA SER A 266 9.28 -12.46 -2.98
C SER A 266 7.77 -12.45 -3.14
N ALA A 267 7.03 -13.05 -2.21
CA ALA A 267 5.58 -13.07 -2.24
C ALA A 267 4.96 -11.67 -2.13
N SER A 268 5.61 -10.75 -1.40
CA SER A 268 5.18 -9.34 -1.34
C SER A 268 5.32 -8.64 -2.69
N ARG A 269 6.40 -8.89 -3.45
CA ARG A 269 6.58 -8.35 -4.82
C ARG A 269 5.59 -8.95 -5.80
N ASP A 270 5.32 -10.27 -5.71
CA ASP A 270 4.29 -10.92 -6.51
C ASP A 270 2.90 -10.30 -6.22
N THR A 271 2.60 -10.08 -4.94
CA THR A 271 1.35 -9.45 -4.50
C THR A 271 1.23 -8.03 -5.01
N PHE A 272 2.34 -7.26 -5.02
CA PHE A 272 2.35 -5.92 -5.59
C PHE A 272 1.89 -5.92 -7.06
N THR A 273 2.46 -6.80 -7.87
CA THR A 273 2.09 -6.93 -9.28
C THR A 273 0.64 -7.35 -9.45
N TRP A 274 0.19 -8.32 -8.63
CA TRP A 274 -1.17 -8.84 -8.68
C TRP A 274 -2.21 -7.79 -8.30
N VAL A 275 -2.03 -7.08 -7.19
CA VAL A 275 -2.97 -6.06 -6.70
C VAL A 275 -3.05 -4.89 -7.67
N THR A 276 -1.90 -4.32 -8.06
CA THR A 276 -1.81 -3.14 -8.94
C THR A 276 -2.41 -3.45 -10.30
N GLY A 277 -2.03 -4.58 -10.93
CA GLY A 277 -2.57 -4.99 -12.22
C GLY A 277 -4.08 -5.29 -12.16
N LYS A 278 -4.56 -5.82 -11.03
CA LYS A 278 -6.01 -6.04 -10.85
C LYS A 278 -6.79 -4.72 -10.84
N TYR A 279 -6.32 -3.69 -10.10
CA TYR A 279 -6.98 -2.39 -10.07
C TYR A 279 -7.03 -1.74 -11.46
N ASP A 280 -5.93 -1.75 -12.20
CA ASP A 280 -5.87 -1.19 -13.55
C ASP A 280 -6.83 -1.90 -14.52
N PHE A 281 -7.05 -3.20 -14.33
CA PHE A 281 -7.96 -3.99 -15.15
C PHE A 281 -9.44 -3.79 -14.78
N VAL A 282 -9.78 -3.73 -13.48
CA VAL A 282 -11.19 -3.74 -13.05
C VAL A 282 -11.81 -2.34 -12.91
N ASN A 283 -11.01 -1.29 -12.70
CA ASN A 283 -11.52 0.08 -12.53
C ASN A 283 -12.20 0.65 -13.79
N PRO A 284 -11.67 0.49 -15.01
CA PRO A 284 -12.31 1.07 -16.21
C PRO A 284 -13.74 0.55 -16.46
N PRO A 285 -14.04 -0.76 -16.42
CA PRO A 285 -15.42 -1.21 -16.56
C PRO A 285 -16.31 -0.84 -15.37
N ALA A 286 -15.77 -0.78 -14.15
CA ALA A 286 -16.52 -0.35 -12.97
C ALA A 286 -16.94 1.13 -13.07
N LEU A 287 -16.05 2.01 -13.53
CA LEU A 287 -16.40 3.42 -13.76
C LEU A 287 -17.60 3.56 -14.72
N LYS A 288 -17.62 2.78 -15.81
CA LYS A 288 -18.75 2.79 -16.74
C LYS A 288 -20.05 2.37 -16.05
N ARG A 289 -20.03 1.32 -15.24
CA ARG A 289 -21.22 0.87 -14.48
C ARG A 289 -21.69 1.91 -13.48
N LEU A 290 -20.78 2.57 -12.77
CA LEU A 290 -21.13 3.66 -11.84
C LEU A 290 -21.79 4.85 -12.53
N LEU A 291 -21.32 5.24 -13.73
CA LEU A 291 -21.94 6.30 -14.53
C LEU A 291 -23.35 5.90 -14.97
N VAL A 292 -23.55 4.66 -15.41
CA VAL A 292 -24.89 4.12 -15.74
C VAL A 292 -25.80 4.09 -14.51
N ALA A 293 -25.24 3.82 -13.33
CA ALA A 293 -25.97 3.83 -12.05
C ALA A 293 -26.28 5.25 -11.52
N GLY A 294 -25.89 6.30 -12.25
CA GLY A 294 -26.23 7.70 -11.95
C GLY A 294 -25.14 8.50 -11.24
N ALA A 295 -23.90 8.01 -11.19
CA ALA A 295 -22.78 8.82 -10.72
C ALA A 295 -22.53 10.02 -11.64
N ILE A 296 -22.33 11.19 -11.05
CA ILE A 296 -22.02 12.44 -11.76
C ILE A 296 -20.51 12.68 -11.60
N LEU A 297 -19.76 12.33 -12.64
CA LEU A 297 -18.30 12.50 -12.65
C LEU A 297 -17.93 13.99 -12.80
N LYS A 298 -17.11 14.50 -11.89
CA LYS A 298 -16.69 15.91 -11.84
C LYS A 298 -15.17 16.04 -11.58
N PRO A 299 -14.46 16.90 -12.31
CA PRO A 299 -13.15 17.34 -11.85
C PRO A 299 -13.30 18.25 -10.63
N PHE A 300 -12.34 18.21 -9.71
CA PHE A 300 -12.25 19.28 -8.72
C PHE A 300 -11.98 20.63 -9.39
N PRO A 301 -12.60 21.72 -8.91
CA PRO A 301 -12.24 23.06 -9.36
C PRO A 301 -10.74 23.34 -9.15
N GLN A 302 -10.15 24.06 -10.08
CA GLN A 302 -8.74 24.47 -10.02
C GLN A 302 -8.40 25.17 -8.69
N GLU A 303 -9.27 26.10 -8.26
CA GLU A 303 -9.16 26.81 -7.00
C GLU A 303 -9.06 25.88 -5.79
N VAL A 304 -9.83 24.78 -5.78
CA VAL A 304 -9.80 23.78 -4.69
C VAL A 304 -8.48 23.04 -4.68
N LEU A 305 -8.00 22.62 -5.86
CA LEU A 305 -6.70 21.94 -5.96
C LEU A 305 -5.55 22.84 -5.51
N GLU A 306 -5.52 24.09 -5.97
CA GLU A 306 -4.47 25.06 -5.61
C GLU A 306 -4.53 25.45 -4.13
N GLY A 307 -5.71 25.65 -3.57
CA GLY A 307 -5.89 25.95 -2.14
C GLY A 307 -5.43 24.79 -1.24
N CYS A 308 -5.79 23.55 -1.58
CA CYS A 308 -5.35 22.38 -0.86
C CYS A 308 -3.84 22.10 -1.03
N TYR A 309 -3.28 22.38 -2.22
CA TYR A 309 -1.84 22.29 -2.47
C TYR A 309 -1.04 23.28 -1.62
N GLY A 310 -1.50 24.54 -1.55
CA GLY A 310 -0.90 25.55 -0.68
C GLY A 310 -0.92 25.14 0.79
N ALA A 311 -2.08 24.68 1.29
CA ALA A 311 -2.23 24.20 2.66
C ALA A 311 -1.34 22.99 2.96
N ALA A 312 -1.19 22.07 2.00
CA ALA A 312 -0.32 20.91 2.13
C ALA A 312 1.16 21.33 2.32
N ASN A 313 1.66 22.22 1.46
CA ASN A 313 3.05 22.69 1.52
C ASN A 313 3.38 23.40 2.83
N GLU A 314 2.45 24.20 3.39
CA GLU A 314 2.63 24.82 4.71
C GLU A 314 2.77 23.76 5.81
N ILE A 315 1.90 22.73 5.82
CA ILE A 315 1.95 21.65 6.79
C ILE A 315 3.26 20.86 6.64
N TYR A 316 3.71 20.59 5.42
CA TYR A 316 4.97 19.87 5.19
C TYR A 316 6.18 20.65 5.70
N ALA A 317 6.20 21.97 5.51
CA ALA A 317 7.27 22.83 6.02
C ALA A 317 7.34 22.79 7.55
N ASP A 318 6.20 22.81 8.23
CA ASP A 318 6.12 22.77 9.70
C ASP A 318 6.51 21.40 10.25
N LEU A 319 5.99 20.33 9.66
CA LEU A 319 6.31 18.96 10.09
C LEU A 319 7.77 18.59 9.82
N SER A 320 8.34 19.08 8.71
CA SER A 320 9.76 18.83 8.42
C SER A 320 10.69 19.42 9.47
N LYS A 321 10.28 20.49 10.17
CA LYS A 321 11.05 21.12 11.26
C LYS A 321 10.80 20.43 12.61
N SER A 322 9.54 20.00 12.84
CA SER A 322 9.11 19.52 14.17
C SER A 322 9.21 17.99 14.34
N ASN A 323 9.28 17.23 13.26
CA ASN A 323 9.37 15.77 13.29
C ASN A 323 10.57 15.28 12.47
N PRO A 324 11.62 14.74 13.12
CA PRO A 324 12.85 14.33 12.44
C PRO A 324 12.63 13.23 11.37
N HIS A 325 11.74 12.26 11.62
CA HIS A 325 11.41 11.22 10.63
C HIS A 325 10.71 11.82 9.41
N PHE A 326 9.72 12.70 9.66
CA PHE A 326 9.02 13.38 8.58
C PHE A 326 9.99 14.20 7.73
N GLY A 327 10.87 14.99 8.36
CA GLY A 327 11.85 15.82 7.66
C GLY A 327 12.79 15.00 6.76
N LYS A 328 13.32 13.88 7.26
CA LYS A 328 14.19 12.99 6.48
C LYS A 328 13.47 12.36 5.28
N LEU A 329 12.27 11.80 5.51
CA LEU A 329 11.45 11.17 4.47
C LEU A 329 11.01 12.18 3.43
N TYR A 330 10.56 13.38 3.86
CA TYR A 330 10.13 14.44 2.95
C TYR A 330 11.27 14.97 2.07
N ALA A 331 12.46 15.16 2.64
CA ALA A 331 13.64 15.58 1.89
C ALA A 331 14.01 14.54 0.81
N SER A 332 14.06 13.25 1.19
CA SER A 332 14.36 12.16 0.26
C SER A 332 13.30 12.06 -0.86
N LEU A 333 12.00 12.02 -0.50
CA LEU A 333 10.91 11.92 -1.48
C LEU A 333 10.87 13.13 -2.40
N SER A 334 11.05 14.35 -1.88
CA SER A 334 10.96 15.58 -2.68
C SER A 334 12.10 15.70 -3.67
N ALA A 335 13.33 15.31 -3.29
CA ALA A 335 14.46 15.25 -4.21
C ALA A 335 14.17 14.30 -5.38
N TYR A 336 13.74 13.07 -5.05
CA TYR A 336 13.37 12.07 -6.05
C TYR A 336 12.19 12.53 -6.94
N ARG A 337 11.15 13.11 -6.34
CA ARG A 337 9.97 13.60 -7.07
C ARG A 337 10.35 14.61 -8.15
N ASN A 338 11.21 15.58 -7.83
CA ASN A 338 11.59 16.62 -8.77
C ASN A 338 12.33 16.04 -10.01
N GLU A 339 13.23 15.09 -9.81
CA GLU A 339 13.92 14.41 -10.90
C GLU A 339 12.98 13.50 -11.70
N SER A 340 12.15 12.74 -10.99
CA SER A 340 11.19 11.80 -11.59
C SER A 340 10.14 12.51 -12.45
N LEU A 341 9.62 13.65 -12.01
CA LEU A 341 8.65 14.44 -12.80
C LEU A 341 9.25 14.94 -14.11
N ALA A 342 10.51 15.36 -14.11
CA ALA A 342 11.20 15.78 -15.33
C ALA A 342 11.29 14.63 -16.35
N TRP A 343 11.58 13.41 -15.89
CA TRP A 343 11.59 12.22 -16.75
C TRP A 343 10.17 11.83 -17.21
N MET A 344 9.21 11.75 -16.31
CA MET A 344 7.84 11.34 -16.63
C MET A 344 7.15 12.29 -17.61
N GLN A 345 7.45 13.58 -17.56
CA GLN A 345 6.95 14.55 -18.53
C GLN A 345 7.41 14.23 -19.97
N VAL A 346 8.64 13.76 -20.13
CA VAL A 346 9.20 13.41 -21.45
C VAL A 346 8.72 12.02 -21.90
N ALA A 347 8.65 11.05 -21.00
CA ALA A 347 8.28 9.68 -21.30
C ALA A 347 6.75 9.48 -21.29
N GLU A 348 6.18 9.10 -20.12
CA GLU A 348 4.80 8.66 -20.01
C GLU A 348 3.80 9.75 -20.40
N LEU A 349 3.93 10.97 -19.85
CA LEU A 349 2.96 12.03 -20.10
C LEU A 349 2.87 12.40 -21.59
N SER A 350 4.02 12.44 -22.30
CA SER A 350 4.03 12.73 -23.73
C SER A 350 3.39 11.60 -24.55
N PHE A 351 3.68 10.34 -24.21
CA PHE A 351 3.09 9.17 -24.85
C PHE A 351 1.59 9.09 -24.60
N ASP A 352 1.16 9.14 -23.33
CA ASP A 352 -0.25 9.04 -22.96
C ASP A 352 -1.08 10.18 -23.53
N SER A 353 -0.56 11.41 -23.49
CA SER A 353 -1.20 12.57 -24.09
C SER A 353 -1.39 12.44 -25.60
N PHE A 354 -0.42 11.84 -26.31
CA PHE A 354 -0.57 11.54 -27.72
C PHE A 354 -1.64 10.47 -27.96
N MET A 355 -1.60 9.35 -27.24
CA MET A 355 -2.55 8.26 -27.39
C MET A 355 -3.99 8.70 -27.06
N MET A 356 -4.18 9.51 -26.01
CA MET A 356 -5.51 10.04 -25.66
C MET A 356 -6.09 10.93 -26.77
N ARG A 357 -5.27 11.78 -27.39
CA ARG A 357 -5.69 12.60 -28.54
C ARG A 357 -6.06 11.76 -29.77
N MET A 358 -5.32 10.67 -30.01
CA MET A 358 -5.63 9.79 -31.15
C MET A 358 -6.94 9.02 -30.97
N ARG A 359 -7.27 8.60 -29.74
CA ARG A 359 -8.53 7.91 -29.42
C ARG A 359 -9.79 8.71 -29.80
N THR A 360 -9.73 10.04 -29.76
CA THR A 360 -10.87 10.91 -30.12
C THR A 360 -11.03 11.13 -31.60
N ARG A 361 -10.09 10.63 -32.43
CA ARG A 361 -10.10 10.75 -33.91
C ARG A 361 -10.47 9.44 -34.60
N SER A 362 -10.54 8.34 -33.86
CA SER A 362 -11.01 7.03 -34.29
C SER A 362 -12.46 6.79 -33.90
#